data_03653b2a246a5e52c9e95cee42c3bf53
#
_entry.id   03653b2a246a5e52c9e95cee42c3bf53
#
_cell.length_a   1.000
_cell.length_b   1.000
_cell.length_c   1.000
_cell.angle_alpha   90.00
_cell.angle_beta   90.00
_cell.angle_gamma   90.00
#
_symmetry.space_group_name_H-M   'P 1'
#
loop_
_entity.id
_entity.type
_entity.pdbx_description
1 polymer ?
#
loop_
_entity_poly.entity_id
_entity_poly.type
_entity_poly.pdbx_seq_one_letter_code
_entity_poly.pdbx_strand_id
1 'polypeptide(L)'
;MPLFSIIIPVYNVQNYLSACVKSVVEQPGPRDWECILVDDGSTDQSGAMCDALAAELPGLQVIHRENGGLAAARNTGLKAATGDWLLFLDSDDAMAPGLLAQLRGALAAHPDCDWFIGRHLEWQPDGTLTPHDGLHLVPGPFASSDYAARLKALYTAGHWSVWKYCIRRSFLEQARVRFLPDCVWAEDWPFDLELLLHCDRLYFLDTVFT
;
A
#
# COMPACT_ATOMS: atom_id res chain seq x y z
N MET A 1 18.53 -7.86 -1.25
CA MET A 1 17.22 -7.78 -0.61
C MET A 1 16.42 -6.72 -1.37
N PRO A 2 15.12 -6.88 -1.58
CA PRO A 2 14.31 -5.86 -2.22
C PRO A 2 14.24 -4.60 -1.35
N LEU A 3 14.11 -3.44 -2.00
CA LEU A 3 13.84 -2.18 -1.32
C LEU A 3 12.36 -2.09 -0.93
N PHE A 4 11.47 -2.52 -1.84
CA PHE A 4 10.02 -2.45 -1.64
C PHE A 4 9.39 -3.85 -1.60
N SER A 5 8.44 -4.05 -0.67
CA SER A 5 7.47 -5.14 -0.73
C SER A 5 6.09 -4.53 -1.05
N ILE A 6 5.52 -4.94 -2.16
CA ILE A 6 4.19 -4.50 -2.62
C ILE A 6 3.22 -5.65 -2.31
N ILE A 7 2.27 -5.40 -1.41
CA ILE A 7 1.32 -6.38 -0.91
C ILE A 7 -0.02 -6.16 -1.61
N ILE A 8 -0.50 -7.16 -2.33
CA ILE A 8 -1.76 -7.12 -3.07
C ILE A 8 -2.68 -8.22 -2.53
N PRO A 9 -3.70 -7.86 -1.71
CA PRO A 9 -4.74 -8.80 -1.32
C PRO A 9 -5.65 -9.08 -2.52
N VAL A 10 -5.97 -10.36 -2.76
CA VAL A 10 -6.75 -10.80 -3.92
C VAL A 10 -7.96 -11.59 -3.44
N TYR A 11 -9.17 -11.18 -3.85
CA TYR A 11 -10.39 -11.94 -3.60
C TYR A 11 -11.45 -11.61 -4.66
N ASN A 12 -11.72 -12.56 -5.58
CA ASN A 12 -12.75 -12.45 -6.61
C ASN A 12 -12.64 -11.18 -7.49
N VAL A 13 -11.44 -10.92 -8.03
CA VAL A 13 -11.08 -9.72 -8.82
C VAL A 13 -10.54 -10.09 -10.20
N GLN A 14 -10.96 -11.19 -10.79
CA GLN A 14 -10.44 -11.71 -12.07
C GLN A 14 -10.43 -10.69 -13.22
N ASN A 15 -11.31 -9.68 -13.19
CA ASN A 15 -11.41 -8.66 -14.23
C ASN A 15 -10.34 -7.56 -14.11
N TYR A 16 -9.74 -7.38 -12.96
CA TYR A 16 -8.83 -6.27 -12.64
C TYR A 16 -7.40 -6.73 -12.37
N LEU A 17 -7.22 -7.94 -11.81
CA LEU A 17 -5.95 -8.44 -11.30
C LEU A 17 -4.79 -8.31 -12.29
N SER A 18 -5.00 -8.63 -13.58
CA SER A 18 -3.95 -8.54 -14.59
C SER A 18 -3.47 -7.11 -14.81
N ALA A 19 -4.38 -6.13 -14.83
CA ALA A 19 -4.03 -4.71 -14.96
C ALA A 19 -3.30 -4.21 -13.71
N CYS A 20 -3.77 -4.59 -12.51
CA CYS A 20 -3.13 -4.27 -11.25
C CYS A 20 -1.67 -4.76 -11.22
N VAL A 21 -1.44 -6.05 -11.43
CA VAL A 21 -0.08 -6.64 -11.42
C VAL A 21 0.81 -6.03 -12.51
N LYS A 22 0.27 -5.79 -13.70
CA LYS A 22 0.99 -5.15 -14.80
C LYS A 22 1.48 -3.76 -14.42
N SER A 23 0.69 -2.97 -13.70
CA SER A 23 1.08 -1.63 -13.25
C SER A 23 2.30 -1.63 -12.33
N VAL A 24 2.50 -2.72 -11.55
CA VAL A 24 3.67 -2.93 -10.71
C VAL A 24 4.89 -3.37 -11.55
N VAL A 25 4.69 -4.33 -12.43
CA VAL A 25 5.79 -4.92 -13.22
C VAL A 25 6.37 -3.92 -14.23
N GLU A 26 5.55 -3.01 -14.73
CA GLU A 26 5.93 -1.96 -15.69
C GLU A 26 6.53 -0.72 -15.01
N GLN A 27 6.73 -0.72 -13.69
CA GLN A 27 7.40 0.40 -13.03
C GLN A 27 8.81 0.61 -13.58
N PRO A 28 9.15 1.86 -13.98
CA PRO A 28 10.47 2.15 -14.53
C PRO A 28 11.57 2.08 -13.46
N GLY A 29 12.76 1.67 -13.88
CA GLY A 29 13.95 1.65 -13.02
C GLY A 29 14.36 0.25 -12.56
N PRO A 30 15.15 0.16 -11.47
CA PRO A 30 15.68 -1.11 -11.01
C PRO A 30 14.57 -2.00 -10.43
N ARG A 31 14.70 -3.31 -10.64
CA ARG A 31 13.84 -4.33 -10.02
C ARG A 31 14.32 -4.67 -8.61
N ASP A 32 14.25 -3.70 -7.72
CA ASP A 32 14.54 -3.80 -6.30
C ASP A 32 13.25 -3.92 -5.47
N TRP A 33 12.26 -4.56 -6.02
CA TRP A 33 10.96 -4.81 -5.40
C TRP A 33 10.56 -6.28 -5.49
N GLU A 34 9.74 -6.70 -4.56
CA GLU A 34 8.94 -7.93 -4.61
C GLU A 34 7.46 -7.57 -4.59
N CYS A 35 6.65 -8.39 -5.24
CA CYS A 35 5.20 -8.26 -5.23
C CYS A 35 4.58 -9.54 -4.65
N ILE A 36 3.78 -9.40 -3.60
CA ILE A 36 3.19 -10.49 -2.85
C ILE A 36 1.68 -10.49 -3.10
N LEU A 37 1.23 -11.43 -3.92
CA LEU A 37 -0.18 -11.67 -4.19
C LEU A 37 -0.72 -12.61 -3.10
N VAL A 38 -1.68 -12.14 -2.32
CA VAL A 38 -2.31 -12.97 -1.27
C VAL A 38 -3.73 -13.29 -1.70
N ASP A 39 -3.93 -14.47 -2.27
CA ASP A 39 -5.24 -14.98 -2.62
C ASP A 39 -5.98 -15.45 -1.37
N ASP A 40 -6.97 -14.68 -0.97
CA ASP A 40 -7.79 -14.91 0.22
C ASP A 40 -8.96 -15.87 -0.06
N GLY A 41 -8.66 -16.98 -0.72
CA GLY A 41 -9.64 -18.03 -1.00
C GLY A 41 -10.64 -17.63 -2.09
N SER A 42 -10.18 -17.05 -3.19
CA SER A 42 -11.04 -16.67 -4.32
C SER A 42 -11.80 -17.86 -4.88
N THR A 43 -13.05 -17.63 -5.25
CA THR A 43 -13.96 -18.65 -5.84
C THR A 43 -14.10 -18.47 -7.36
N ASP A 44 -13.57 -17.39 -7.92
CA ASP A 44 -13.47 -17.12 -9.35
C ASP A 44 -12.08 -17.56 -9.91
N GLN A 45 -11.69 -17.03 -11.06
CA GLN A 45 -10.40 -17.37 -11.68
C GLN A 45 -9.20 -16.64 -11.06
N SER A 46 -9.40 -15.76 -10.05
CA SER A 46 -8.33 -14.92 -9.49
C SER A 46 -7.15 -15.73 -8.95
N GLY A 47 -7.43 -16.83 -8.20
CA GLY A 47 -6.37 -17.69 -7.66
C GLY A 47 -5.51 -18.32 -8.75
N ALA A 48 -6.13 -18.90 -9.79
CA ALA A 48 -5.40 -19.45 -10.94
C ALA A 48 -4.63 -18.39 -11.74
N MET A 49 -5.17 -17.17 -11.81
CA MET A 49 -4.49 -16.04 -12.45
C MET A 49 -3.26 -15.61 -11.65
N CYS A 50 -3.30 -15.63 -10.31
CA CYS A 50 -2.12 -15.37 -9.48
C CYS A 50 -0.97 -16.33 -9.84
N ASP A 51 -1.26 -17.63 -9.91
CA ASP A 51 -0.26 -18.65 -10.26
C ASP A 51 0.31 -18.44 -11.67
N ALA A 52 -0.55 -18.17 -12.63
CA ALA A 52 -0.13 -17.92 -14.02
C ALA A 52 0.78 -16.68 -14.10
N LEU A 53 0.39 -15.58 -13.46
CA LEU A 53 1.20 -14.34 -13.43
C LEU A 53 2.56 -14.57 -12.76
N ALA A 54 2.61 -15.32 -11.66
CA ALA A 54 3.86 -15.60 -10.97
C ALA A 54 4.78 -16.54 -11.77
N ALA A 55 4.22 -17.42 -12.57
CA ALA A 55 5.00 -18.28 -13.46
C ALA A 55 5.65 -17.50 -14.62
N GLU A 56 5.00 -16.44 -15.10
CA GLU A 56 5.45 -15.63 -16.23
C GLU A 56 6.34 -14.46 -15.81
N LEU A 57 6.11 -13.89 -14.62
CA LEU A 57 6.69 -12.62 -14.20
C LEU A 57 7.61 -12.82 -12.97
N PRO A 58 8.93 -12.60 -13.10
CA PRO A 58 9.83 -12.73 -11.96
C PRO A 58 9.56 -11.64 -10.90
N GLY A 59 9.80 -11.98 -9.63
CA GLY A 59 9.60 -11.06 -8.51
C GLY A 59 8.19 -11.07 -7.91
N LEU A 60 7.30 -11.93 -8.44
CA LEU A 60 5.99 -12.20 -7.86
C LEU A 60 6.06 -13.43 -6.96
N GLN A 61 5.42 -13.33 -5.79
CA GLN A 61 5.16 -14.43 -4.88
C GLN A 61 3.65 -14.57 -4.70
N VAL A 62 3.14 -15.80 -4.71
CA VAL A 62 1.72 -16.09 -4.44
C VAL A 62 1.59 -16.82 -3.11
N ILE A 63 0.61 -16.42 -2.34
CA ILE A 63 0.22 -17.09 -1.10
C ILE A 63 -1.28 -17.33 -1.16
N HIS A 64 -1.69 -18.61 -1.23
CA HIS A 64 -3.09 -18.99 -1.09
C HIS A 64 -3.43 -19.24 0.36
N ARG A 65 -4.61 -18.81 0.78
CA ARG A 65 -5.12 -19.04 2.12
C ARG A 65 -6.64 -19.27 2.10
N GLU A 66 -7.18 -19.80 3.18
CA GLU A 66 -8.61 -19.79 3.39
C GLU A 66 -9.10 -18.36 3.60
N ASN A 67 -10.29 -18.04 3.09
CA ASN A 67 -10.86 -16.70 3.21
C ASN A 67 -10.95 -16.27 4.69
N GLY A 68 -10.38 -15.13 4.99
CA GLY A 68 -10.36 -14.51 6.31
C GLY A 68 -10.54 -13.01 6.27
N GLY A 69 -10.83 -12.48 5.09
CA GLY A 69 -11.05 -11.05 4.84
C GLY A 69 -9.79 -10.24 4.60
N LEU A 70 -10.00 -9.01 4.16
CA LEU A 70 -8.96 -8.10 3.68
C LEU A 70 -7.83 -7.85 4.71
N ALA A 71 -8.20 -7.60 5.97
CA ALA A 71 -7.25 -7.41 7.07
C ALA A 71 -6.32 -8.62 7.25
N ALA A 72 -6.88 -9.83 7.18
CA ALA A 72 -6.12 -11.06 7.34
C ALA A 72 -5.22 -11.34 6.12
N ALA A 73 -5.67 -11.02 4.90
CA ALA A 73 -4.87 -11.10 3.69
C ALA A 73 -3.68 -10.12 3.74
N ARG A 74 -3.91 -8.86 4.11
CA ARG A 74 -2.84 -7.87 4.29
C ARG A 74 -1.82 -8.30 5.36
N ASN A 75 -2.28 -8.84 6.50
CA ASN A 75 -1.38 -9.39 7.54
C ASN A 75 -0.55 -10.59 7.04
N THR A 76 -1.11 -11.43 6.18
CA THR A 76 -0.38 -12.54 5.56
C THR A 76 0.74 -11.98 4.66
N GLY A 77 0.46 -10.98 3.86
CA GLY A 77 1.45 -10.29 3.04
C GLY A 77 2.53 -9.61 3.89
N LEU A 78 2.15 -8.92 4.97
CA LEU A 78 3.10 -8.31 5.92
C LEU A 78 4.07 -9.32 6.52
N LYS A 79 3.59 -10.54 6.84
CA LYS A 79 4.44 -11.60 7.39
C LYS A 79 5.45 -12.14 6.38
N ALA A 80 5.10 -12.13 5.09
CA ALA A 80 5.96 -12.61 4.01
C ALA A 80 6.94 -11.55 3.49
N ALA A 81 6.64 -10.28 3.69
CA ALA A 81 7.42 -9.15 3.19
C ALA A 81 8.86 -9.13 3.73
N THR A 82 9.83 -8.96 2.81
CA THR A 82 11.26 -8.90 3.12
C THR A 82 11.91 -7.55 2.77
N GLY A 83 11.23 -6.71 1.99
CA GLY A 83 11.69 -5.38 1.61
C GLY A 83 11.78 -4.42 2.79
N ASP A 84 12.61 -3.40 2.64
CA ASP A 84 12.78 -2.39 3.69
C ASP A 84 11.55 -1.49 3.84
N TRP A 85 10.78 -1.32 2.76
CA TRP A 85 9.60 -0.48 2.69
C TRP A 85 8.39 -1.26 2.18
N LEU A 86 7.26 -1.01 2.80
CA LEU A 86 5.98 -1.67 2.54
C LEU A 86 5.04 -0.74 1.79
N LEU A 87 4.42 -1.26 0.74
CA LEU A 87 3.31 -0.64 0.03
C LEU A 87 2.14 -1.63 0.00
N PHE A 88 0.93 -1.11 0.08
CA PHE A 88 -0.29 -1.86 -0.17
C PHE A 88 -0.89 -1.38 -1.47
N LEU A 89 -1.46 -2.30 -2.24
CA LEU A 89 -2.17 -1.99 -3.48
C LEU A 89 -3.41 -2.87 -3.54
N ASP A 90 -4.57 -2.28 -3.63
CA ASP A 90 -5.80 -3.04 -3.79
C ASP A 90 -5.85 -3.64 -5.21
N SER A 91 -6.35 -4.85 -5.32
CA SER A 91 -6.23 -5.66 -6.55
C SER A 91 -7.12 -5.20 -7.71
N ASP A 92 -8.00 -4.25 -7.49
CA ASP A 92 -8.83 -3.55 -8.47
C ASP A 92 -8.28 -2.15 -8.83
N ASP A 93 -7.18 -1.73 -8.20
CA ASP A 93 -6.47 -0.49 -8.48
C ASP A 93 -5.22 -0.69 -9.36
N ALA A 94 -4.60 0.41 -9.77
CA ALA A 94 -3.35 0.41 -10.52
C ALA A 94 -2.34 1.36 -9.88
N MET A 95 -1.09 0.89 -9.72
CA MET A 95 0.02 1.71 -9.27
C MET A 95 0.36 2.78 -10.30
N ALA A 96 0.47 4.03 -9.86
CA ALA A 96 0.78 5.15 -10.75
C ALA A 96 2.16 4.97 -11.42
N PRO A 97 2.29 5.28 -12.72
CA PRO A 97 3.56 5.14 -13.43
C PRO A 97 4.68 5.97 -12.80
N GLY A 98 5.82 5.35 -12.53
CA GLY A 98 6.99 6.01 -11.97
C GLY A 98 6.95 6.23 -10.45
N LEU A 99 5.94 5.71 -9.75
CA LEU A 99 5.83 5.82 -8.29
C LEU A 99 7.10 5.34 -7.58
N LEU A 100 7.61 4.15 -7.90
CA LEU A 100 8.78 3.60 -7.20
C LEU A 100 10.03 4.46 -7.40
N ALA A 101 10.18 5.12 -8.55
CA ALA A 101 11.29 6.04 -8.79
C ALA A 101 11.16 7.32 -7.92
N GLN A 102 9.96 7.87 -7.80
CA GLN A 102 9.69 9.02 -6.94
C GLN A 102 9.89 8.68 -5.47
N LEU A 103 9.43 7.50 -5.02
CA LEU A 103 9.65 7.03 -3.66
C LEU A 103 11.14 6.91 -3.33
N ARG A 104 11.97 6.32 -4.20
CA ARG A 104 13.42 6.25 -3.97
C ARG A 104 14.02 7.62 -3.70
N GLY A 105 13.61 8.63 -4.48
CA GLY A 105 14.06 10.01 -4.26
C GLY A 105 13.62 10.56 -2.91
N ALA A 106 12.36 10.36 -2.52
CA ALA A 106 11.82 10.80 -1.24
C ALA A 106 12.50 10.12 -0.05
N LEU A 107 12.70 8.80 -0.12
CA LEU A 107 13.38 8.02 0.93
C LEU A 107 14.82 8.47 1.14
N ALA A 108 15.54 8.77 0.05
CA ALA A 108 16.91 9.25 0.12
C ALA A 108 16.99 10.69 0.70
N ALA A 109 16.00 11.53 0.40
CA ALA A 109 15.93 12.90 0.89
C ALA A 109 15.49 12.99 2.37
N HIS A 110 14.71 12.00 2.85
CA HIS A 110 14.12 12.01 4.20
C HIS A 110 14.35 10.67 4.93
N PRO A 111 15.61 10.29 5.20
CA PRO A 111 15.95 8.98 5.78
C PRO A 111 15.46 8.77 7.22
N ASP A 112 15.10 9.85 7.90
CA ASP A 112 14.58 9.86 9.27
C ASP A 112 13.06 9.72 9.36
N CYS A 113 12.34 9.72 8.23
CA CYS A 113 10.91 9.45 8.19
C CYS A 113 10.64 7.94 8.05
N ASP A 114 9.58 7.49 8.71
CA ASP A 114 9.16 6.09 8.69
C ASP A 114 7.85 5.86 7.95
N TRP A 115 7.09 6.92 7.66
CA TRP A 115 5.81 6.85 7.00
C TRP A 115 5.62 8.00 6.01
N PHE A 116 5.47 7.64 4.75
CA PHE A 116 5.17 8.55 3.65
C PHE A 116 3.74 8.33 3.19
N ILE A 117 3.04 9.42 2.91
CA ILE A 117 1.64 9.43 2.49
C ILE A 117 1.53 10.21 1.20
N GLY A 118 0.96 9.62 0.17
CA GLY A 118 0.79 10.23 -1.15
C GLY A 118 -0.65 10.58 -1.49
N ARG A 119 -0.89 10.82 -2.77
CA ARG A 119 -2.18 11.12 -3.38
C ARG A 119 -2.73 9.92 -4.15
N HIS A 120 -3.97 9.99 -4.58
CA HIS A 120 -4.57 9.07 -5.53
C HIS A 120 -5.41 9.80 -6.57
N LEU A 121 -5.71 9.11 -7.65
CA LEU A 121 -6.65 9.53 -8.67
C LEU A 121 -7.85 8.59 -8.69
N GLU A 122 -8.99 9.10 -9.03
CA GLU A 122 -10.21 8.30 -9.20
C GLU A 122 -10.57 8.16 -10.67
N TRP A 123 -10.88 6.93 -11.08
CA TRP A 123 -11.47 6.66 -12.38
C TRP A 123 -12.90 7.18 -12.42
N GLN A 124 -13.18 8.05 -13.36
CA GLN A 124 -14.53 8.52 -13.64
C GLN A 124 -15.23 7.60 -14.64
N PRO A 125 -16.58 7.58 -14.67
CA PRO A 125 -17.33 6.74 -15.61
C PRO A 125 -17.04 7.01 -17.09
N ASP A 126 -16.52 8.18 -17.43
CA ASP A 126 -16.10 8.56 -18.79
C ASP A 126 -14.66 8.11 -19.13
N GLY A 127 -13.98 7.43 -18.21
CA GLY A 127 -12.60 6.95 -18.37
C GLY A 127 -11.53 8.01 -18.05
N THR A 128 -11.92 9.20 -17.60
CA THR A 128 -10.95 10.20 -17.14
C THR A 128 -10.45 9.88 -15.73
N LEU A 129 -9.22 10.34 -15.41
CA LEU A 129 -8.65 10.28 -14.07
C LEU A 129 -8.72 11.67 -13.45
N THR A 130 -9.30 11.77 -12.28
CA THR A 130 -9.37 13.03 -11.53
C THR A 130 -8.75 12.90 -10.15
N PRO A 131 -8.05 13.93 -9.65
CA PRO A 131 -7.65 13.95 -8.26
C PRO A 131 -8.87 13.85 -7.34
N HIS A 132 -8.76 13.07 -6.29
CA HIS A 132 -9.82 13.02 -5.28
C HIS A 132 -9.96 14.39 -4.62
N ASP A 133 -11.10 15.05 -4.84
CA ASP A 133 -11.41 16.36 -4.27
C ASP A 133 -11.62 16.25 -2.75
N GLY A 134 -10.86 16.99 -1.99
CA GLY A 134 -10.94 17.03 -0.51
C GLY A 134 -9.60 16.82 0.19
N LEU A 135 -8.56 16.47 -0.57
CA LEU A 135 -7.22 16.32 -0.02
C LEU A 135 -6.50 17.67 0.03
N HIS A 136 -6.60 18.38 1.14
CA HIS A 136 -5.78 19.55 1.44
C HIS A 136 -4.40 19.11 1.93
N LEU A 137 -3.73 18.28 1.12
CA LEU A 137 -2.39 17.81 1.42
C LEU A 137 -1.40 18.92 1.15
N VAL A 138 -0.75 19.40 2.20
CA VAL A 138 0.40 20.28 2.06
C VAL A 138 1.65 19.40 2.03
N PRO A 139 2.33 19.29 0.88
CA PRO A 139 3.52 18.46 0.78
C PRO A 139 4.59 18.91 1.77
N GLY A 140 5.28 17.93 2.37
CA GLY A 140 6.37 18.21 3.29
C GLY A 140 6.34 17.37 4.56
N PRO A 141 7.36 17.57 5.42
CA PRO A 141 7.45 16.88 6.68
C PRO A 141 6.39 17.40 7.67
N PHE A 142 5.78 16.48 8.38
CA PHE A 142 4.97 16.79 9.54
C PHE A 142 5.52 16.04 10.76
N ALA A 143 5.95 16.76 11.77
CA ALA A 143 6.46 16.19 13.01
C ALA A 143 5.76 16.82 14.22
N SER A 144 5.25 15.98 15.10
CA SER A 144 4.64 16.41 16.36
C SER A 144 4.67 15.28 17.38
N SER A 145 5.05 15.57 18.60
CA SER A 145 4.87 14.66 19.73
C SER A 145 3.42 14.62 20.24
N ASP A 146 2.60 15.61 19.85
CA ASP A 146 1.18 15.65 20.19
C ASP A 146 0.37 14.73 19.26
N TYR A 147 -0.21 13.70 19.83
CA TYR A 147 -1.06 12.75 19.10
C TYR A 147 -2.27 13.43 18.45
N ALA A 148 -2.92 14.37 19.16
CA ALA A 148 -4.09 15.07 18.62
C ALA A 148 -3.74 15.92 17.40
N ALA A 149 -2.55 16.52 17.36
CA ALA A 149 -2.05 17.26 16.21
C ALA A 149 -1.80 16.33 15.01
N ARG A 150 -1.19 15.15 15.24
CA ARG A 150 -0.98 14.14 14.18
C ARG A 150 -2.30 13.61 13.63
N LEU A 151 -3.24 13.26 14.51
CA LEU A 151 -4.57 12.82 14.14
C LEU A 151 -5.30 13.88 13.30
N LYS A 152 -5.24 15.14 13.72
CA LYS A 152 -5.84 16.25 12.98
C LYS A 152 -5.21 16.40 11.62
N ALA A 153 -3.89 16.29 11.49
CA ALA A 153 -3.18 16.40 10.22
C ALA A 153 -3.62 15.29 9.25
N LEU A 154 -3.65 14.04 9.70
CA LEU A 154 -4.10 12.89 8.90
C LEU A 154 -5.57 13.04 8.50
N TYR A 155 -6.44 13.41 9.44
CA TYR A 155 -7.87 13.62 9.19
C TYR A 155 -8.12 14.74 8.19
N THR A 156 -7.45 15.89 8.35
CA THR A 156 -7.60 17.05 7.45
C THR A 156 -7.06 16.74 6.05
N ALA A 157 -6.04 15.88 5.96
CA ALA A 157 -5.51 15.41 4.70
C ALA A 157 -6.42 14.38 3.99
N GLY A 158 -7.51 13.92 4.64
CA GLY A 158 -8.46 12.95 4.08
C GLY A 158 -7.84 11.56 3.85
N HIS A 159 -6.82 11.20 4.62
CA HIS A 159 -6.04 9.98 4.41
C HIS A 159 -6.37 8.88 5.42
N TRP A 160 -7.22 7.97 5.02
CA TRP A 160 -7.61 6.79 5.80
C TRP A 160 -7.49 5.51 4.96
N SER A 161 -6.52 5.46 4.05
CA SER A 161 -6.40 4.35 3.12
C SER A 161 -4.95 3.96 2.93
N VAL A 162 -4.62 2.73 3.30
CA VAL A 162 -3.24 2.21 3.34
C VAL A 162 -2.58 2.12 1.96
N TRP A 163 -3.37 2.04 0.88
CA TRP A 163 -2.84 1.99 -0.49
C TRP A 163 -2.20 3.31 -0.97
N LYS A 164 -2.21 4.34 -0.14
CA LYS A 164 -1.45 5.60 -0.32
C LYS A 164 -0.20 5.68 0.55
N TYR A 165 0.20 4.60 1.20
CA TYR A 165 1.27 4.61 2.18
C TYR A 165 2.52 3.89 1.68
N CYS A 166 3.68 4.46 2.04
CA CYS A 166 4.96 3.79 2.01
C CYS A 166 5.51 3.81 3.44
N ILE A 167 5.59 2.64 4.07
CA ILE A 167 5.89 2.50 5.50
C ILE A 167 7.18 1.70 5.66
N ARG A 168 8.10 2.17 6.51
CA ARG A 168 9.31 1.42 6.84
C ARG A 168 8.96 0.14 7.59
N ARG A 169 9.38 -1.02 7.05
CA ARG A 169 9.05 -2.34 7.63
C ARG A 169 9.55 -2.46 9.07
N SER A 170 10.80 -2.07 9.35
CA SER A 170 11.36 -2.15 10.70
C SER A 170 10.60 -1.30 11.73
N PHE A 171 10.07 -0.14 11.33
CA PHE A 171 9.20 0.66 12.18
C PHE A 171 7.91 -0.10 12.52
N LEU A 172 7.23 -0.65 11.51
CA LEU A 172 5.97 -1.39 11.70
C LEU A 172 6.19 -2.65 12.58
N GLU A 173 7.31 -3.33 12.43
CA GLU A 173 7.68 -4.49 13.24
C GLU A 173 7.94 -4.12 14.71
N GLN A 174 8.69 -3.05 14.96
CA GLN A 174 8.99 -2.56 16.32
C GLN A 174 7.73 -2.07 17.03
N ALA A 175 6.89 -1.34 16.33
CA ALA A 175 5.60 -0.87 16.83
C ALA A 175 4.56 -1.98 17.00
N ARG A 176 4.77 -3.15 16.37
CA ARG A 176 3.86 -4.30 16.35
C ARG A 176 2.48 -3.99 15.78
N VAL A 177 2.40 -2.96 14.93
CA VAL A 177 1.13 -2.57 14.29
C VAL A 177 0.73 -3.63 13.26
N ARG A 178 -0.52 -4.04 13.31
CA ARG A 178 -1.14 -5.02 12.39
C ARG A 178 -2.58 -4.65 12.13
N PHE A 179 -3.12 -5.10 11.00
CA PHE A 179 -4.56 -5.01 10.76
C PHE A 179 -5.31 -5.89 11.75
N LEU A 180 -6.47 -5.44 12.22
CA LEU A 180 -7.32 -6.21 13.12
C LEU A 180 -8.15 -7.21 12.30
N PRO A 181 -7.94 -8.54 12.44
CA PRO A 181 -8.62 -9.55 11.60
C PRO A 181 -10.14 -9.54 11.72
N ASP A 182 -10.65 -9.16 12.89
CA ASP A 182 -12.09 -9.09 13.16
C ASP A 182 -12.73 -7.78 12.69
N CYS A 183 -11.96 -6.85 12.15
CA CYS A 183 -12.46 -5.60 11.58
C CYS A 183 -12.91 -5.85 10.14
N VAL A 184 -14.21 -6.06 9.95
CA VAL A 184 -14.80 -6.43 8.64
C VAL A 184 -15.00 -5.21 7.74
N TRP A 185 -15.01 -4.01 8.30
CA TRP A 185 -15.24 -2.77 7.58
C TRP A 185 -14.35 -1.66 8.09
N ALA A 186 -13.76 -0.87 7.17
CA ALA A 186 -12.85 0.23 7.49
C ALA A 186 -11.63 -0.23 8.33
N GLU A 187 -11.06 -1.37 8.00
CA GLU A 187 -9.91 -1.99 8.70
C GLU A 187 -8.65 -1.11 8.67
N ASP A 188 -8.60 -0.14 7.76
CA ASP A 188 -7.53 0.84 7.67
C ASP A 188 -7.53 1.81 8.88
N TRP A 189 -8.71 2.15 9.40
CA TRP A 189 -8.81 3.13 10.48
C TRP A 189 -8.12 2.71 11.79
N PRO A 190 -8.35 1.50 12.33
CA PRO A 190 -7.58 1.05 13.49
C PRO A 190 -6.08 0.99 13.21
N PHE A 191 -5.70 0.55 12.02
CA PHE A 191 -4.30 0.48 11.60
C PHE A 191 -3.65 1.88 11.60
N ASP A 192 -4.31 2.88 11.01
CA ASP A 192 -3.86 4.27 10.95
C ASP A 192 -3.73 4.89 12.34
N LEU A 193 -4.71 4.65 13.22
CA LEU A 193 -4.68 5.14 14.60
C LEU A 193 -3.49 4.54 15.37
N GLU A 194 -3.22 3.25 15.18
CA GLU A 194 -2.05 2.61 15.78
C GLU A 194 -0.73 3.12 15.21
N LEU A 195 -0.63 3.34 13.90
CA LEU A 195 0.55 3.98 13.31
C LEU A 195 0.82 5.34 13.94
N LEU A 196 -0.23 6.16 14.13
CA LEU A 196 -0.11 7.48 14.74
C LEU A 196 0.33 7.46 16.20
N LEU A 197 0.05 6.38 16.94
CA LEU A 197 0.54 6.24 18.32
C LEU A 197 2.07 6.11 18.39
N HIS A 198 2.67 5.52 17.35
CA HIS A 198 4.08 5.18 17.33
C HIS A 198 4.93 6.07 16.41
N CYS A 199 4.32 6.72 15.40
CA CYS A 199 5.00 7.58 14.44
C CYS A 199 4.79 9.05 14.78
N ASP A 200 5.82 9.74 15.18
CA ASP A 200 5.79 11.18 15.45
C ASP A 200 6.20 12.04 14.24
N ARG A 201 6.64 11.42 13.14
CA ARG A 201 7.06 12.06 11.90
C ARG A 201 6.44 11.38 10.69
N LEU A 202 5.65 12.16 9.97
CA LEU A 202 5.05 11.79 8.71
C LEU A 202 5.66 12.64 7.59
N TYR A 203 5.62 12.15 6.37
CA TYR A 203 5.93 12.97 5.19
C TYR A 203 4.80 12.90 4.18
N PHE A 204 4.19 14.03 3.89
CA PHE A 204 3.20 14.15 2.84
C PHE A 204 3.88 14.39 1.50
N LEU A 205 3.66 13.48 0.55
CA LEU A 205 4.22 13.56 -0.80
C LEU A 205 3.19 14.14 -1.78
N ASP A 206 3.64 15.02 -2.67
CA ASP A 206 2.87 15.42 -3.85
C ASP A 206 3.07 14.40 -4.99
N THR A 207 2.81 13.13 -4.66
CA THR A 207 3.04 12.00 -5.54
C THR A 207 1.78 11.14 -5.56
N VAL A 208 1.34 10.76 -6.77
CA VAL A 208 0.22 9.84 -6.95
C VAL A 208 0.71 8.42 -6.74
N PHE A 209 -0.01 7.63 -5.92
CA PHE A 209 0.28 6.21 -5.64
C PHE A 209 -0.57 5.30 -6.52
N THR A 210 -1.88 5.60 -6.60
CA THR A 210 -2.84 4.81 -7.39
C THR A 210 -3.78 5.70 -8.18
#